data_dce3c659a9404dafb86f2b45c578d305
#
_entry.id   dce3c659a9404dafb86f2b45c578d305
#
_cell.length_a   1.000
_cell.length_b   1.000
_cell.length_c   1.000
_cell.angle_alpha   90.00
_cell.angle_beta   90.00
_cell.angle_gamma   90.00
#
_symmetry.space_group_name_H-M   'P 1'
#
loop_
_entity.id
_entity.type
_entity.pdbx_description
1 polymer ?
#
loop_
_entity_poly.entity_id
_entity_poly.type
_entity_poly.pdbx_seq_one_letter_code
_entity_poly.pdbx_strand_id
1 'polypeptide(L)'
;MYETAFLRGSFSLSRSVWIEPSMSASLDRLLAIMARLRDPESGCPWDRAQDFATIAPYTIEEAYEVADAITRGDTTALKDELGDLLFQVVFHARMAEEAGLFAFADVASAIADKMLRRHPHVFGTAKISSVTAQNEAWEAHKAAERQARTRRAEEQESVLEGVALALPALLRSVKIQRRAARFGFDWHDATEVFAKIEEEIAELKSELARNADPATLEDEMGDILFAVANLARKFEIDPEAALRRATAKFERRFRRIEALAVERATGTDLDALDALWQEVKREER
;
A
#
# COMPACT_ATOMS: atom_id res chain seq x y z
N MET A 1 31.14 26.49 7.80
CA MET A 1 30.29 27.29 8.69
C MET A 1 29.21 27.92 7.83
N TYR A 2 28.04 27.27 7.70
CA TYR A 2 26.83 27.87 7.13
C TYR A 2 25.72 27.71 8.16
N GLU A 3 25.42 28.83 8.81
CA GLU A 3 24.26 28.96 9.70
C GLU A 3 22.98 29.00 8.87
N THR A 4 22.13 28.02 9.04
CA THR A 4 20.74 28.04 8.55
C THR A 4 19.87 28.69 9.61
N ALA A 5 19.48 29.93 9.39
CA ALA A 5 18.51 30.65 10.19
C ALA A 5 17.11 30.00 10.02
N PHE A 6 16.64 29.27 11.03
CA PHE A 6 15.24 28.83 11.16
C PHE A 6 14.39 30.02 11.60
N LEU A 7 13.65 30.62 10.68
CA LEU A 7 12.58 31.56 11.00
C LEU A 7 11.42 30.82 11.69
N ARG A 8 11.32 30.91 12.99
CA ARG A 8 10.13 30.58 13.77
C ARG A 8 9.04 31.61 13.52
N GLY A 9 8.23 31.40 12.51
CA GLY A 9 6.95 32.05 12.35
C GLY A 9 5.93 31.33 13.23
N SER A 10 5.50 31.98 14.31
CA SER A 10 4.37 31.52 15.11
C SER A 10 3.08 31.72 14.30
N PHE A 11 2.62 30.65 13.65
CA PHE A 11 1.30 30.62 13.03
C PHE A 11 0.25 30.37 14.12
N SER A 12 -0.40 31.45 14.51
CA SER A 12 -1.67 31.42 15.23
C SER A 12 -2.74 30.92 14.24
N LEU A 13 -3.06 29.64 14.29
CA LEU A 13 -4.16 29.05 13.52
C LEU A 13 -5.49 29.50 14.17
N SER A 14 -6.03 30.56 13.67
CA SER A 14 -7.45 30.91 13.86
C SER A 14 -8.32 29.81 13.31
N ARG A 15 -9.35 29.39 14.05
CA ARG A 15 -10.28 28.25 13.79
C ARG A 15 -11.11 28.35 12.51
N SER A 16 -10.74 29.13 11.52
CA SER A 16 -11.55 29.42 10.32
C SER A 16 -10.83 29.26 8.97
N VAL A 17 -9.77 28.42 8.88
CA VAL A 17 -9.09 28.17 7.60
C VAL A 17 -9.46 26.78 7.08
N TRP A 18 -10.73 26.58 6.80
CA TRP A 18 -11.16 25.39 6.07
C TRP A 18 -12.07 25.82 4.92
N ILE A 19 -11.56 25.69 3.70
CA ILE A 19 -12.25 25.78 2.41
C ILE A 19 -12.26 27.21 1.82
N GLU A 20 -11.31 27.47 0.92
CA GLU A 20 -11.48 28.54 -0.06
C GLU A 20 -12.56 28.18 -1.08
N PRO A 21 -13.38 29.14 -1.55
CA PRO A 21 -14.48 28.89 -2.49
C PRO A 21 -14.06 28.23 -3.81
N SER A 22 -12.78 28.33 -4.18
CA SER A 22 -12.22 27.72 -5.40
C SER A 22 -12.12 26.18 -5.36
N MET A 23 -11.91 25.60 -4.18
CA MET A 23 -11.76 24.15 -4.02
C MET A 23 -13.12 23.43 -4.05
N SER A 24 -14.16 24.01 -3.43
CA SER A 24 -15.54 23.54 -3.54
C SER A 24 -15.99 23.46 -5.00
N ALA A 25 -15.76 24.52 -5.79
CA ALA A 25 -16.17 24.60 -7.17
C ALA A 25 -15.52 23.50 -8.06
N SER A 26 -14.26 23.15 -7.82
CA SER A 26 -13.58 22.09 -8.59
C SER A 26 -14.13 20.69 -8.25
N LEU A 27 -14.41 20.43 -6.99
CA LEU A 27 -15.02 19.17 -6.56
C LEU A 27 -16.45 19.05 -7.06
N ASP A 28 -17.26 20.10 -6.93
CA ASP A 28 -18.64 20.14 -7.41
C ASP A 28 -18.69 19.90 -8.93
N ARG A 29 -17.73 20.46 -9.67
CA ARG A 29 -17.57 20.20 -11.11
C ARG A 29 -17.27 18.74 -11.40
N LEU A 30 -16.37 18.10 -10.63
CA LEU A 30 -16.03 16.68 -10.81
C LEU A 30 -17.24 15.78 -10.54
N LEU A 31 -17.99 16.05 -9.48
CA LEU A 31 -19.22 15.33 -9.15
C LEU A 31 -20.29 15.50 -10.25
N ALA A 32 -20.44 16.71 -10.77
CA ALA A 32 -21.37 16.98 -11.88
C ALA A 32 -20.95 16.26 -13.19
N ILE A 33 -19.64 16.20 -13.49
CA ILE A 33 -19.13 15.43 -14.64
C ILE A 33 -19.47 13.96 -14.47
N MET A 34 -19.22 13.35 -13.31
CA MET A 34 -19.54 11.94 -13.06
C MET A 34 -21.04 11.66 -13.18
N ALA A 35 -21.88 12.53 -12.62
CA ALA A 35 -23.33 12.41 -12.77
C ALA A 35 -23.76 12.46 -14.24
N ARG A 36 -23.09 13.30 -15.06
CA ARG A 36 -23.38 13.40 -16.48
C ARG A 36 -22.89 12.20 -17.29
N LEU A 37 -21.71 11.65 -16.95
CA LEU A 37 -21.17 10.42 -17.57
C LEU A 37 -22.10 9.22 -17.35
N ARG A 38 -22.72 9.14 -16.18
CA ARG A 38 -23.63 8.04 -15.81
C ARG A 38 -25.13 8.37 -16.01
N ASP A 39 -25.45 9.49 -16.66
CA ASP A 39 -26.85 9.84 -16.93
C ASP A 39 -27.54 8.71 -17.72
N PRO A 40 -28.73 8.20 -17.28
CA PRO A 40 -29.36 7.03 -17.88
C PRO A 40 -29.75 7.21 -19.37
N GLU A 41 -30.04 8.42 -19.80
CA GLU A 41 -30.51 8.69 -21.17
C GLU A 41 -29.36 9.10 -22.11
N SER A 42 -28.45 9.94 -21.63
CA SER A 42 -27.47 10.64 -22.46
C SER A 42 -26.01 10.48 -21.99
N GLY A 43 -25.77 9.65 -20.97
CA GLY A 43 -24.44 9.40 -20.47
C GLY A 43 -23.58 8.49 -21.34
N CYS A 44 -22.31 8.36 -21.03
CA CYS A 44 -21.38 7.51 -21.75
C CYS A 44 -21.78 6.04 -21.63
N PRO A 45 -21.91 5.29 -22.74
CA PRO A 45 -22.31 3.88 -22.70
C PRO A 45 -21.37 3.00 -21.84
N TRP A 46 -20.07 3.29 -21.85
CA TRP A 46 -19.10 2.54 -21.05
C TRP A 46 -19.28 2.81 -19.56
N ASP A 47 -19.33 4.09 -19.16
CA ASP A 47 -19.47 4.45 -17.73
C ASP A 47 -20.80 3.94 -17.15
N ARG A 48 -21.87 3.96 -17.92
CA ARG A 48 -23.18 3.44 -17.51
C ARG A 48 -23.23 1.94 -17.29
N ALA A 49 -22.41 1.18 -18.05
CA ALA A 49 -22.35 -0.27 -17.96
C ALA A 49 -21.53 -0.77 -16.75
N GLN A 50 -20.81 0.11 -16.06
CA GLN A 50 -19.94 -0.29 -14.96
C GLN A 50 -20.71 -0.52 -13.65
N ASP A 51 -20.19 -1.46 -12.84
CA ASP A 51 -20.58 -1.73 -11.46
C ASP A 51 -19.35 -1.69 -10.52
N PHE A 52 -19.57 -1.93 -9.23
CA PHE A 52 -18.47 -1.92 -8.24
C PHE A 52 -17.37 -2.92 -8.55
N ALA A 53 -17.73 -4.09 -9.07
CA ALA A 53 -16.76 -5.16 -9.35
C ALA A 53 -15.92 -4.84 -10.60
N THR A 54 -16.53 -4.26 -11.62
CA THR A 54 -15.83 -3.89 -12.85
C THR A 54 -14.89 -2.70 -12.69
N ILE A 55 -15.18 -1.80 -11.74
CA ILE A 55 -14.33 -0.62 -11.43
C ILE A 55 -13.26 -0.93 -10.39
N ALA A 56 -13.43 -1.93 -9.53
CA ALA A 56 -12.46 -2.26 -8.48
C ALA A 56 -11.01 -2.50 -8.99
N PRO A 57 -10.77 -3.18 -10.15
CA PRO A 57 -9.41 -3.31 -10.70
C PRO A 57 -8.75 -1.97 -11.00
N TYR A 58 -9.46 -1.03 -11.61
CA TYR A 58 -8.94 0.30 -11.92
C TYR A 58 -8.57 1.08 -10.66
N THR A 59 -9.38 0.99 -9.59
CA THR A 59 -9.03 1.61 -8.30
C THR A 59 -7.70 1.11 -7.75
N ILE A 60 -7.35 -0.15 -7.98
CA ILE A 60 -6.07 -0.75 -7.57
C ILE A 60 -4.96 -0.24 -8.49
N GLU A 61 -5.20 -0.19 -9.80
CA GLU A 61 -4.27 0.30 -10.81
C GLU A 61 -3.85 1.75 -10.50
N GLU A 62 -4.79 2.67 -10.34
CA GLU A 62 -4.51 4.08 -10.00
C GLU A 62 -3.70 4.21 -8.69
N ALA A 63 -3.99 3.37 -7.69
CA ALA A 63 -3.21 3.37 -6.46
C ALA A 63 -1.75 2.94 -6.68
N TYR A 64 -1.48 2.05 -7.63
CA TYR A 64 -0.12 1.66 -8.02
C TYR A 64 0.56 2.74 -8.86
N GLU A 65 -0.15 3.42 -9.74
CA GLU A 65 0.38 4.53 -10.55
C GLU A 65 0.77 5.72 -9.68
N VAL A 66 -0.03 6.06 -8.66
CA VAL A 66 0.36 7.00 -7.59
C VAL A 66 1.67 6.55 -6.91
N ALA A 67 1.80 5.27 -6.55
CA ALA A 67 3.01 4.76 -5.89
C ALA A 67 4.23 4.79 -6.81
N ASP A 68 4.05 4.55 -8.11
CA ASP A 68 5.10 4.62 -9.12
C ASP A 68 5.57 6.06 -9.35
N ALA A 69 4.63 7.01 -9.51
CA ALA A 69 4.95 8.44 -9.64
C ALA A 69 5.76 8.95 -8.44
N ILE A 70 5.40 8.53 -7.22
CA ILE A 70 6.16 8.84 -5.99
C ILE A 70 7.58 8.23 -6.07
N THR A 71 7.71 6.98 -6.51
CA THR A 71 9.00 6.28 -6.60
C THR A 71 9.95 6.95 -7.60
N ARG A 72 9.39 7.46 -8.70
CA ARG A 72 10.14 8.21 -9.73
C ARG A 72 10.43 9.67 -9.34
N GLY A 73 9.79 10.19 -8.30
CA GLY A 73 9.88 11.60 -7.92
C GLY A 73 9.20 12.54 -8.93
N ASP A 74 8.29 12.03 -9.75
CA ASP A 74 7.57 12.78 -10.78
C ASP A 74 6.32 13.44 -10.19
N THR A 75 6.46 14.69 -9.77
CA THR A 75 5.37 15.45 -9.15
C THR A 75 4.26 15.83 -10.13
N THR A 76 4.55 15.86 -11.42
CA THR A 76 3.53 16.13 -12.46
C THR A 76 2.64 14.91 -12.64
N ALA A 77 3.24 13.74 -12.87
CA ALA A 77 2.53 12.48 -12.90
C ALA A 77 1.75 12.24 -11.58
N LEU A 78 2.40 12.46 -10.42
CA LEU A 78 1.73 12.29 -9.13
C LEU A 78 0.43 13.10 -8.99
N LYS A 79 0.39 14.31 -9.52
CA LYS A 79 -0.83 15.13 -9.50
C LYS A 79 -1.92 14.50 -10.37
N ASP A 80 -1.55 14.00 -11.53
CA ASP A 80 -2.49 13.40 -12.48
C ASP A 80 -3.03 12.07 -11.93
N GLU A 81 -2.16 11.18 -11.44
CA GLU A 81 -2.56 9.89 -10.83
C GLU A 81 -3.42 10.06 -9.55
N LEU A 82 -3.15 11.10 -8.73
CA LEU A 82 -4.02 11.46 -7.62
C LEU A 82 -5.41 11.92 -8.08
N GLY A 83 -5.49 12.55 -9.25
CA GLY A 83 -6.74 12.92 -9.91
C GLY A 83 -7.53 11.68 -10.32
N ASP A 84 -6.87 10.71 -10.94
CA ASP A 84 -7.48 9.46 -11.41
C ASP A 84 -7.93 8.60 -10.22
N LEU A 85 -7.13 8.49 -9.17
CA LEU A 85 -7.55 7.82 -7.93
C LEU A 85 -8.75 8.51 -7.28
N LEU A 86 -8.80 9.85 -7.27
CA LEU A 86 -9.97 10.60 -6.78
C LEU A 86 -11.20 10.34 -7.66
N PHE A 87 -11.01 10.23 -8.99
CA PHE A 87 -12.07 9.89 -9.91
C PHE A 87 -12.68 8.51 -9.62
N GLN A 88 -11.87 7.50 -9.26
CA GLN A 88 -12.37 6.20 -8.82
C GLN A 88 -13.25 6.30 -7.57
N VAL A 89 -12.85 7.13 -6.60
CA VAL A 89 -13.67 7.35 -5.39
C VAL A 89 -15.01 7.98 -5.73
N VAL A 90 -15.01 8.98 -6.62
CA VAL A 90 -16.24 9.66 -7.09
C VAL A 90 -17.12 8.69 -7.90
N PHE A 91 -16.53 7.84 -8.72
CA PHE A 91 -17.25 6.82 -9.50
C PHE A 91 -17.99 5.84 -8.59
N HIS A 92 -17.29 5.27 -7.63
CA HIS A 92 -17.91 4.37 -6.65
C HIS A 92 -19.01 5.05 -5.84
N ALA A 93 -18.78 6.29 -5.40
CA ALA A 93 -19.78 7.05 -4.65
C ALA A 93 -21.03 7.34 -5.49
N ARG A 94 -20.87 7.62 -6.80
CA ARG A 94 -21.98 7.83 -7.71
C ARG A 94 -22.79 6.56 -7.92
N MET A 95 -22.16 5.40 -8.11
CA MET A 95 -22.87 4.12 -8.21
C MET A 95 -23.64 3.80 -6.92
N ALA A 96 -23.05 4.11 -5.75
CA ALA A 96 -23.70 3.93 -4.47
C ALA A 96 -24.94 4.85 -4.30
N GLU A 97 -24.85 6.10 -4.75
CA GLU A 97 -25.95 7.06 -4.78
C GLU A 97 -27.12 6.57 -5.67
N GLU A 98 -26.80 6.09 -6.88
CA GLU A 98 -27.77 5.48 -7.79
C GLU A 98 -28.48 4.27 -7.21
N ALA A 99 -27.76 3.49 -6.37
CA ALA A 99 -28.30 2.36 -5.64
C ALA A 99 -29.02 2.75 -4.34
N GLY A 100 -29.10 4.04 -3.96
CA GLY A 100 -29.72 4.53 -2.74
C GLY A 100 -28.99 4.13 -1.47
N LEU A 101 -27.67 3.86 -1.53
CA LEU A 101 -26.86 3.40 -0.38
C LEU A 101 -26.22 4.57 0.37
N PHE A 102 -25.43 5.38 -0.30
CA PHE A 102 -24.77 6.58 0.21
C PHE A 102 -24.26 7.45 -0.93
N ALA A 103 -23.97 8.72 -0.66
CA ALA A 103 -23.40 9.67 -1.62
C ALA A 103 -21.93 10.01 -1.27
N PHE A 104 -21.26 10.77 -2.15
CA PHE A 104 -19.89 11.24 -1.93
C PHE A 104 -19.73 12.04 -0.63
N ALA A 105 -20.74 12.85 -0.27
CA ALA A 105 -20.72 13.62 0.96
C ALA A 105 -20.63 12.72 2.21
N ASP A 106 -21.27 11.55 2.18
CA ASP A 106 -21.22 10.58 3.29
C ASP A 106 -19.82 9.96 3.39
N VAL A 107 -19.18 9.66 2.25
CA VAL A 107 -17.79 9.16 2.21
C VAL A 107 -16.83 10.19 2.81
N ALA A 108 -16.96 11.47 2.39
CA ALA A 108 -16.13 12.56 2.89
C ALA A 108 -16.35 12.80 4.39
N SER A 109 -17.60 12.80 4.85
CA SER A 109 -17.94 12.97 6.26
C SER A 109 -17.42 11.80 7.10
N ALA A 110 -17.59 10.57 6.64
CA ALA A 110 -17.12 9.38 7.35
C ALA A 110 -15.60 9.36 7.56
N ILE A 111 -14.82 9.79 6.57
CA ILE A 111 -13.36 9.88 6.75
C ILE A 111 -12.97 11.05 7.63
N ALA A 112 -13.62 12.20 7.51
CA ALA A 112 -13.37 13.37 8.37
C ALA A 112 -13.61 13.03 9.85
N ASP A 113 -14.77 12.45 10.18
CA ASP A 113 -15.10 12.01 11.53
C ASP A 113 -14.11 10.97 12.06
N LYS A 114 -13.69 10.04 11.20
CA LYS A 114 -12.67 9.05 11.56
C LYS A 114 -11.34 9.73 11.92
N MET A 115 -10.92 10.73 11.16
CA MET A 115 -9.67 11.47 11.43
C MET A 115 -9.76 12.26 12.72
N LEU A 116 -10.87 12.93 12.99
CA LEU A 116 -11.12 13.61 14.26
C LEU A 116 -11.01 12.66 15.47
N ARG A 117 -11.67 11.49 15.38
CA ARG A 117 -11.60 10.50 16.47
C ARG A 117 -10.22 9.91 16.68
N ARG A 118 -9.45 9.70 15.60
CA ARG A 118 -8.12 9.05 15.68
C ARG A 118 -6.98 10.01 16.01
N HIS A 119 -7.24 11.32 16.01
CA HIS A 119 -6.23 12.34 16.31
C HIS A 119 -6.65 13.27 17.46
N PRO A 120 -7.02 12.71 18.65
CA PRO A 120 -7.44 13.51 19.78
C PRO A 120 -6.32 14.40 20.34
N HIS A 121 -5.08 14.15 19.96
CA HIS A 121 -3.93 14.99 20.29
C HIS A 121 -3.80 16.23 19.38
N VAL A 122 -4.48 16.27 18.24
CA VAL A 122 -4.50 17.42 17.32
C VAL A 122 -5.80 18.20 17.49
N PHE A 123 -6.93 17.50 17.58
CA PHE A 123 -8.27 18.08 17.59
C PHE A 123 -8.94 18.10 18.97
N GLY A 124 -8.28 17.56 19.99
CA GLY A 124 -8.75 17.49 21.38
C GLY A 124 -7.67 17.89 22.38
N THR A 125 -7.68 17.28 23.54
CA THR A 125 -6.79 17.59 24.67
C THR A 125 -5.76 16.50 24.99
N ALA A 126 -5.78 15.37 24.30
CA ALA A 126 -4.83 14.30 24.50
C ALA A 126 -3.41 14.74 24.14
N LYS A 127 -2.41 14.15 24.79
CA LYS A 127 -0.99 14.42 24.48
C LYS A 127 -0.34 13.15 24.01
N ILE A 128 0.39 13.22 22.92
CA ILE A 128 1.21 12.13 22.40
C ILE A 128 2.66 12.61 22.34
N SER A 129 3.57 11.82 22.88
CA SER A 129 4.96 12.21 23.09
C SER A 129 5.92 11.73 21.99
N SER A 130 5.51 10.76 21.16
CA SER A 130 6.37 10.19 20.12
C SER A 130 5.57 9.57 18.96
N VAL A 131 6.24 9.34 17.83
CA VAL A 131 5.68 8.61 16.68
C VAL A 131 5.29 7.18 17.09
N THR A 132 6.08 6.52 17.93
CA THR A 132 5.79 5.17 18.44
C THR A 132 4.48 5.16 19.23
N ALA A 133 4.33 6.07 20.19
CA ALA A 133 3.09 6.22 20.97
C ALA A 133 1.88 6.53 20.08
N GLN A 134 2.08 7.30 18.99
CA GLN A 134 1.03 7.57 18.00
C GLN A 134 0.62 6.31 17.26
N ASN A 135 1.57 5.49 16.82
CA ASN A 135 1.31 4.23 16.14
C ASN A 135 0.55 3.24 17.04
N GLU A 136 0.93 3.15 18.31
CA GLU A 136 0.24 2.32 19.31
C GLU A 136 -1.20 2.80 19.54
N ALA A 137 -1.41 4.08 19.73
CA ALA A 137 -2.73 4.68 19.87
C ALA A 137 -3.60 4.45 18.63
N TRP A 138 -3.04 4.61 17.44
CA TRP A 138 -3.72 4.36 16.18
C TRP A 138 -4.21 2.91 16.07
N GLU A 139 -3.36 1.96 16.44
CA GLU A 139 -3.72 0.56 16.39
C GLU A 139 -4.74 0.16 17.47
N ALA A 140 -4.66 0.79 18.64
CA ALA A 140 -5.68 0.62 19.68
C ALA A 140 -7.05 1.13 19.21
N HIS A 141 -7.12 2.30 18.56
CA HIS A 141 -8.34 2.82 17.96
C HIS A 141 -8.92 1.87 16.90
N LYS A 142 -8.08 1.31 16.01
CA LYS A 142 -8.52 0.32 15.02
C LYS A 142 -9.06 -0.95 15.67
N ALA A 143 -8.44 -1.41 16.76
CA ALA A 143 -8.91 -2.57 17.51
C ALA A 143 -10.27 -2.31 18.16
N ALA A 144 -10.46 -1.16 18.80
CA ALA A 144 -11.74 -0.76 19.40
C ALA A 144 -12.85 -0.63 18.35
N GLU A 145 -12.55 -0.05 17.17
CA GLU A 145 -13.53 0.05 16.08
C GLU A 145 -13.97 -1.34 15.57
N ARG A 146 -13.03 -2.30 15.48
CA ARG A 146 -13.37 -3.70 15.13
C ARG A 146 -14.27 -4.33 16.18
N GLN A 147 -13.91 -4.27 17.46
CA GLN A 147 -14.71 -4.81 18.55
C GLN A 147 -16.12 -4.22 18.58
N ALA A 148 -16.28 -2.92 18.27
CA ALA A 148 -17.58 -2.29 18.19
C ALA A 148 -18.43 -2.82 17.02
N ARG A 149 -17.81 -3.23 15.91
CA ARG A 149 -18.50 -3.88 14.77
C ARG A 149 -18.91 -5.30 15.12
N THR A 150 -18.02 -6.11 15.68
CA THR A 150 -18.28 -7.50 16.10
C THR A 150 -19.42 -7.59 17.11
N ARG A 151 -19.48 -6.66 18.10
CA ARG A 151 -20.59 -6.61 19.06
C ARG A 151 -21.95 -6.34 18.42
N ARG A 152 -21.99 -5.71 17.24
CA ARG A 152 -23.22 -5.48 16.48
C ARG A 152 -23.64 -6.70 15.65
N ALA A 153 -22.69 -7.56 15.29
CA ALA A 153 -22.92 -8.72 14.42
C ALA A 153 -23.28 -10.01 15.18
N GLU A 154 -23.22 -10.01 16.53
CA GLU A 154 -23.45 -11.18 17.40
C GLU A 154 -22.58 -12.42 17.09
N GLU A 155 -21.57 -12.28 16.23
CA GLU A 155 -20.66 -13.35 15.85
C GLU A 155 -19.26 -13.11 16.42
N GLN A 156 -18.61 -14.19 16.85
CA GLN A 156 -17.23 -14.14 17.32
C GLN A 156 -16.28 -14.14 16.09
N GLU A 157 -16.00 -12.94 15.57
CA GLU A 157 -15.07 -12.80 14.44
C GLU A 157 -13.63 -13.17 14.86
N SER A 158 -12.91 -13.82 13.94
CA SER A 158 -11.48 -14.08 14.08
C SER A 158 -10.70 -12.76 14.21
N VAL A 159 -9.64 -12.76 15.01
CA VAL A 159 -8.70 -11.62 15.09
C VAL A 159 -8.09 -11.27 13.72
N LEU A 160 -8.13 -12.19 12.77
CA LEU A 160 -7.63 -12.02 11.42
C LEU A 160 -8.64 -11.37 10.46
N GLU A 161 -9.92 -11.26 10.85
CA GLU A 161 -10.96 -10.71 10.00
C GLU A 161 -10.71 -9.25 9.58
N GLY A 162 -11.20 -8.89 8.37
CA GLY A 162 -11.07 -7.53 7.81
C GLY A 162 -9.66 -7.18 7.33
N VAL A 163 -8.80 -8.16 7.04
CA VAL A 163 -7.62 -7.99 6.19
C VAL A 163 -8.05 -8.26 4.75
N ALA A 164 -8.09 -7.21 3.93
CA ALA A 164 -8.56 -7.33 2.55
C ALA A 164 -7.79 -8.41 1.78
N LEU A 165 -8.53 -9.27 1.05
CA LEU A 165 -7.96 -10.37 0.28
C LEU A 165 -7.15 -9.87 -0.93
N ALA A 166 -7.59 -8.76 -1.53
CA ALA A 166 -6.96 -8.16 -2.71
C ALA A 166 -5.65 -7.39 -2.43
N LEU A 167 -5.17 -7.36 -1.18
CA LEU A 167 -3.87 -6.77 -0.88
C LEU A 167 -2.74 -7.58 -1.54
N PRO A 168 -1.63 -6.92 -1.95
CA PRO A 168 -0.40 -7.61 -2.32
C PRO A 168 -0.01 -8.65 -1.26
N ALA A 169 0.41 -9.83 -1.71
CA ALA A 169 0.53 -10.99 -0.84
C ALA A 169 1.48 -10.77 0.35
N LEU A 170 2.65 -10.18 0.13
CA LEU A 170 3.60 -9.90 1.21
C LEU A 170 3.05 -8.87 2.20
N LEU A 171 2.38 -7.83 1.71
CA LEU A 171 1.73 -6.84 2.57
C LEU A 171 0.59 -7.46 3.38
N ARG A 172 -0.20 -8.35 2.76
CA ARG A 172 -1.26 -9.08 3.44
C ARG A 172 -0.70 -9.98 4.54
N SER A 173 0.39 -10.71 4.24
CA SER A 173 1.11 -11.56 5.21
C SER A 173 1.57 -10.76 6.43
N VAL A 174 2.22 -9.61 6.23
CA VAL A 174 2.63 -8.71 7.34
C VAL A 174 1.42 -8.26 8.17
N LYS A 175 0.29 -7.92 7.54
CA LYS A 175 -0.91 -7.48 8.27
C LYS A 175 -1.52 -8.60 9.10
N ILE A 176 -1.59 -9.82 8.57
CA ILE A 176 -2.08 -11.01 9.30
C ILE A 176 -1.16 -11.31 10.48
N GLN A 177 0.15 -11.35 10.27
CA GLN A 177 1.14 -11.61 11.31
C GLN A 177 1.12 -10.56 12.41
N ARG A 178 0.95 -9.26 12.08
CA ARG A 178 0.76 -8.21 13.09
C ARG A 178 -0.48 -8.42 13.95
N ARG A 179 -1.55 -9.00 13.40
CA ARG A 179 -2.75 -9.31 14.17
C ARG A 179 -2.55 -10.52 15.06
N ALA A 180 -1.91 -11.58 14.53
CA ALA A 180 -1.54 -12.75 15.31
C ALA A 180 -0.61 -12.37 16.49
N ALA A 181 0.39 -11.52 16.24
CA ALA A 181 1.29 -11.02 17.27
C ALA A 181 0.55 -10.31 18.42
N ARG A 182 -0.48 -9.50 18.13
CA ARG A 182 -1.30 -8.85 19.17
C ARG A 182 -2.17 -9.81 19.96
N PHE A 183 -2.52 -10.93 19.37
CA PHE A 183 -3.23 -12.01 20.07
C PHE A 183 -2.30 -12.80 20.98
N GLY A 184 -0.98 -12.58 20.88
CA GLY A 184 0.05 -13.28 21.63
C GLY A 184 0.79 -14.37 20.84
N PHE A 185 0.50 -14.51 19.55
CA PHE A 185 1.16 -15.46 18.67
C PHE A 185 2.23 -14.76 17.83
N ASP A 186 3.44 -14.71 18.35
CA ASP A 186 4.62 -14.10 17.69
C ASP A 186 5.92 -14.75 18.18
N TRP A 187 6.95 -14.71 17.34
CA TRP A 187 8.33 -15.02 17.74
C TRP A 187 8.87 -13.95 18.70
N HIS A 188 9.75 -14.34 19.62
CA HIS A 188 10.32 -13.37 20.57
C HIS A 188 11.21 -12.36 19.87
N ASP A 189 12.08 -12.81 18.96
CA ASP A 189 12.99 -11.94 18.22
C ASP A 189 13.19 -12.37 16.76
N ALA A 190 14.05 -11.62 16.03
CA ALA A 190 14.36 -11.90 14.64
C ALA A 190 15.21 -13.17 14.46
N THR A 191 15.94 -13.62 15.49
CA THR A 191 16.81 -14.81 15.42
C THR A 191 15.99 -16.06 15.22
N GLU A 192 14.84 -16.16 15.92
CA GLU A 192 13.89 -17.27 15.77
C GLU A 192 13.28 -17.28 14.34
N VAL A 193 13.05 -16.10 13.77
CA VAL A 193 12.53 -15.99 12.39
C VAL A 193 13.58 -16.42 11.37
N PHE A 194 14.86 -16.09 11.57
CA PHE A 194 15.93 -16.62 10.71
C PHE A 194 16.00 -18.15 10.77
N ALA A 195 15.94 -18.75 11.97
CA ALA A 195 15.91 -20.21 12.11
C ALA A 195 14.73 -20.83 11.36
N LYS A 196 13.54 -20.19 11.40
CA LYS A 196 12.38 -20.66 10.65
C LYS A 196 12.57 -20.56 9.12
N ILE A 197 13.18 -19.50 8.61
CA ILE A 197 13.52 -19.39 7.19
C ILE A 197 14.49 -20.50 6.76
N GLU A 198 15.48 -20.83 7.58
CA GLU A 198 16.43 -21.92 7.32
C GLU A 198 15.73 -23.29 7.31
N GLU A 199 14.75 -23.50 8.21
CA GLU A 199 13.89 -24.67 8.27
C GLU A 199 13.09 -24.82 6.97
N GLU A 200 12.33 -23.79 6.53
CA GLU A 200 11.53 -23.81 5.30
C GLU A 200 12.39 -24.08 4.04
N ILE A 201 13.58 -23.47 3.99
CA ILE A 201 14.54 -23.76 2.91
C ILE A 201 14.99 -25.24 2.93
N ALA A 202 15.18 -25.84 4.10
CA ALA A 202 15.55 -27.24 4.21
C ALA A 202 14.41 -28.17 3.81
N GLU A 203 13.15 -27.81 4.15
CA GLU A 203 11.95 -28.54 3.76
C GLU A 203 11.77 -28.51 2.24
N LEU A 204 11.85 -27.35 1.60
CA LEU A 204 11.81 -27.23 0.14
C LEU A 204 12.91 -28.08 -0.54
N LYS A 205 14.15 -28.07 -0.02
CA LYS A 205 15.24 -28.91 -0.56
C LYS A 205 14.94 -30.39 -0.40
N SER A 206 14.34 -30.81 0.71
CA SER A 206 13.94 -32.19 0.98
C SER A 206 12.88 -32.65 -0.03
N GLU A 207 11.86 -31.80 -0.26
CA GLU A 207 10.80 -32.14 -1.22
C GLU A 207 11.31 -32.18 -2.67
N LEU A 208 12.22 -31.26 -3.05
CA LEU A 208 12.92 -31.33 -4.34
C LEU A 208 13.69 -32.64 -4.51
N ALA A 209 14.40 -33.12 -3.49
CA ALA A 209 15.16 -34.38 -3.53
C ALA A 209 14.24 -35.61 -3.64
N ARG A 210 13.00 -35.52 -3.20
CA ARG A 210 11.97 -36.55 -3.29
C ARG A 210 11.19 -36.52 -4.61
N ASN A 211 11.47 -35.57 -5.50
CA ASN A 211 10.69 -35.28 -6.71
C ASN A 211 9.20 -35.06 -6.38
N ALA A 212 8.93 -34.30 -5.34
CA ALA A 212 7.58 -33.90 -4.95
C ALA A 212 6.84 -33.21 -6.12
N ASP A 213 5.53 -33.25 -6.09
CA ASP A 213 4.72 -32.60 -7.10
C ASP A 213 4.80 -31.05 -7.00
N PRO A 214 4.45 -30.34 -8.08
CA PRO A 214 4.55 -28.86 -8.10
C PRO A 214 3.74 -28.16 -7.01
N ALA A 215 2.61 -28.71 -6.56
CA ALA A 215 1.79 -28.07 -5.53
C ALA A 215 2.50 -28.12 -4.16
N THR A 216 3.14 -29.23 -3.81
CA THR A 216 3.97 -29.33 -2.60
C THR A 216 5.12 -28.32 -2.64
N LEU A 217 5.81 -28.16 -3.77
CA LEU A 217 6.88 -27.18 -3.90
C LEU A 217 6.37 -25.74 -3.84
N GLU A 218 5.14 -25.48 -4.31
CA GLU A 218 4.47 -24.18 -4.20
C GLU A 218 4.15 -23.85 -2.73
N ASP A 219 3.68 -24.82 -1.95
CA ASP A 219 3.39 -24.67 -0.53
C ASP A 219 4.66 -24.29 0.25
N GLU A 220 5.75 -25.06 0.09
CA GLU A 220 7.04 -24.77 0.74
C GLU A 220 7.61 -23.40 0.35
N MET A 221 7.50 -23.04 -0.93
CA MET A 221 7.90 -21.70 -1.39
C MET A 221 7.03 -20.61 -0.75
N GLY A 222 5.74 -20.87 -0.56
CA GLY A 222 4.81 -19.98 0.13
C GLY A 222 5.23 -19.74 1.58
N ASP A 223 5.65 -20.78 2.30
CA ASP A 223 6.09 -20.72 3.69
C ASP A 223 7.41 -19.93 3.84
N ILE A 224 8.35 -20.12 2.93
CA ILE A 224 9.56 -19.29 2.86
C ILE A 224 9.19 -17.80 2.70
N LEU A 225 8.31 -17.46 1.76
CA LEU A 225 7.88 -16.08 1.50
C LEU A 225 7.14 -15.49 2.71
N PHE A 226 6.33 -16.29 3.40
CA PHE A 226 5.62 -15.89 4.60
C PHE A 226 6.58 -15.63 5.77
N ALA A 227 7.60 -16.47 5.96
CA ALA A 227 8.65 -16.28 6.96
C ALA A 227 9.51 -15.04 6.66
N VAL A 228 9.87 -14.81 5.37
CA VAL A 228 10.58 -13.59 4.95
C VAL A 228 9.74 -12.33 5.19
N ALA A 229 8.43 -12.36 4.94
CA ALA A 229 7.52 -11.25 5.26
C ALA A 229 7.48 -10.98 6.77
N ASN A 230 7.59 -12.02 7.62
CA ASN A 230 7.70 -11.87 9.07
C ASN A 230 9.01 -11.21 9.49
N LEU A 231 10.12 -11.62 8.89
CA LEU A 231 11.41 -10.99 9.16
C LEU A 231 11.39 -9.50 8.81
N ALA A 232 10.82 -9.14 7.65
CA ALA A 232 10.64 -7.75 7.28
C ALA A 232 9.80 -6.97 8.32
N ARG A 233 8.73 -7.59 8.83
CA ARG A 233 7.89 -7.03 9.89
C ARG A 233 8.67 -6.78 11.19
N LYS A 234 9.55 -7.70 11.59
CA LYS A 234 10.40 -7.54 12.79
C LYS A 234 11.35 -6.36 12.69
N PHE A 235 11.81 -6.04 11.49
CA PHE A 235 12.65 -4.86 11.21
C PHE A 235 11.86 -3.61 10.79
N GLU A 236 10.53 -3.64 10.89
CA GLU A 236 9.66 -2.54 10.45
C GLU A 236 9.84 -2.17 8.96
N ILE A 237 10.27 -3.12 8.13
CA ILE A 237 10.43 -2.96 6.70
C ILE A 237 9.12 -3.33 6.00
N ASP A 238 8.71 -2.52 5.01
CA ASP A 238 7.67 -2.89 4.07
C ASP A 238 8.26 -3.84 3.00
N PRO A 239 7.88 -5.14 2.98
CA PRO A 239 8.46 -6.11 2.07
C PRO A 239 8.08 -5.87 0.60
N GLU A 240 6.89 -5.36 0.32
CA GLU A 240 6.46 -4.99 -1.03
C GLU A 240 7.32 -3.83 -1.58
N ALA A 241 7.50 -2.78 -0.79
CA ALA A 241 8.36 -1.66 -1.17
C ALA A 241 9.84 -2.09 -1.30
N ALA A 242 10.31 -2.99 -0.44
CA ALA A 242 11.67 -3.52 -0.51
C ALA A 242 11.89 -4.32 -1.80
N LEU A 243 10.92 -5.19 -2.16
CA LEU A 243 11.00 -6.00 -3.39
C LEU A 243 10.91 -5.12 -4.64
N ARG A 244 9.99 -4.14 -4.68
CA ARG A 244 9.92 -3.15 -5.77
C ARG A 244 11.26 -2.43 -5.98
N ARG A 245 11.90 -1.96 -4.91
CA ARG A 245 13.22 -1.32 -5.00
C ARG A 245 14.31 -2.28 -5.51
N ALA A 246 14.26 -3.54 -5.10
CA ALA A 246 15.21 -4.55 -5.57
C ALA A 246 15.01 -4.83 -7.07
N THR A 247 13.76 -4.95 -7.53
CA THR A 247 13.39 -5.14 -8.94
C THR A 247 13.85 -3.93 -9.79
N ALA A 248 13.53 -2.71 -9.38
CA ALA A 248 13.95 -1.51 -10.08
C ALA A 248 15.49 -1.37 -10.15
N LYS A 249 16.19 -1.77 -9.08
CA LYS A 249 17.66 -1.84 -9.09
C LYS A 249 18.18 -2.88 -10.10
N PHE A 250 17.55 -4.05 -10.15
CA PHE A 250 17.88 -5.08 -11.14
C PHE A 250 17.66 -4.56 -12.57
N GLU A 251 16.49 -4.00 -12.86
CA GLU A 251 16.17 -3.46 -14.19
C GLU A 251 17.16 -2.37 -14.64
N ARG A 252 17.49 -1.44 -13.76
CA ARG A 252 18.45 -0.37 -14.06
C ARG A 252 19.82 -0.96 -14.42
N ARG A 253 20.30 -1.93 -13.64
CA ARG A 253 21.58 -2.62 -13.91
C ARG A 253 21.51 -3.41 -15.20
N PHE A 254 20.43 -4.12 -15.44
CA PHE A 254 20.28 -4.94 -16.63
C PHE A 254 20.25 -4.09 -17.90
N ARG A 255 19.52 -2.96 -17.91
CA ARG A 255 19.58 -2.00 -19.02
C ARG A 255 20.98 -1.46 -19.29
N ARG A 256 21.79 -1.26 -18.24
CA ARG A 256 23.20 -0.87 -18.42
C ARG A 256 24.03 -2.00 -19.03
N ILE A 257 23.78 -3.24 -18.63
CA ILE A 257 24.42 -4.43 -19.25
C ILE A 257 24.05 -4.54 -20.72
N GLU A 258 22.79 -4.40 -21.07
CA GLU A 258 22.33 -4.40 -22.47
C GLU A 258 23.09 -3.35 -23.30
N ALA A 259 23.20 -2.14 -22.79
CA ALA A 259 23.95 -1.08 -23.45
C ALA A 259 25.44 -1.42 -23.62
N LEU A 260 26.11 -1.95 -22.59
CA LEU A 260 27.50 -2.35 -22.63
C LEU A 260 27.74 -3.54 -23.57
N ALA A 261 26.84 -4.52 -23.58
CA ALA A 261 26.92 -5.68 -24.46
C ALA A 261 26.84 -5.28 -25.92
N VAL A 262 25.96 -4.34 -26.28
CA VAL A 262 25.87 -3.77 -27.62
C VAL A 262 27.13 -2.96 -27.96
N GLU A 263 27.58 -2.05 -27.07
CA GLU A 263 28.75 -1.19 -27.27
C GLU A 263 30.04 -2.00 -27.52
N ARG A 264 30.21 -3.12 -26.82
CA ARG A 264 31.43 -3.94 -26.87
C ARG A 264 31.30 -5.15 -27.78
N ALA A 265 30.18 -5.34 -28.44
CA ALA A 265 29.87 -6.56 -29.21
C ALA A 265 30.12 -7.85 -28.40
N THR A 266 29.81 -7.80 -27.10
CA THR A 266 29.99 -8.93 -26.17
C THR A 266 28.96 -10.00 -26.45
N GLY A 267 29.36 -11.25 -26.35
CA GLY A 267 28.42 -12.39 -26.42
C GLY A 267 27.35 -12.33 -25.35
N THR A 268 26.24 -13.03 -25.58
CA THR A 268 25.11 -13.12 -24.64
C THR A 268 25.12 -14.42 -23.82
N ASP A 269 26.30 -15.08 -23.76
CA ASP A 269 26.49 -16.20 -22.85
C ASP A 269 26.53 -15.72 -21.39
N LEU A 270 26.21 -16.63 -20.46
CA LEU A 270 26.06 -16.29 -19.06
C LEU A 270 27.32 -15.69 -18.43
N ASP A 271 28.49 -16.22 -18.77
CA ASP A 271 29.76 -15.80 -18.19
C ASP A 271 30.10 -14.36 -18.61
N ALA A 272 29.88 -14.04 -19.89
CA ALA A 272 30.11 -12.70 -20.44
C ALA A 272 29.12 -11.68 -19.77
N LEU A 273 27.86 -12.05 -19.63
CA LEU A 273 26.85 -11.18 -18.98
C LEU A 273 27.13 -11.02 -17.47
N ASP A 274 27.60 -12.07 -16.77
CA ASP A 274 27.98 -11.96 -15.35
C ASP A 274 29.20 -11.03 -15.17
N ALA A 275 30.16 -11.08 -16.06
CA ALA A 275 31.30 -10.14 -16.03
C ALA A 275 30.83 -8.69 -16.11
N LEU A 276 29.91 -8.37 -17.04
CA LEU A 276 29.28 -7.05 -17.15
C LEU A 276 28.45 -6.69 -15.90
N TRP A 277 27.73 -7.65 -15.33
CA TRP A 277 26.99 -7.47 -14.09
C TRP A 277 27.89 -7.06 -12.92
N GLN A 278 29.03 -7.73 -12.77
CA GLN A 278 29.99 -7.38 -11.71
C GLN A 278 30.63 -5.99 -11.94
N GLU A 279 30.84 -5.61 -13.22
CA GLU A 279 31.33 -4.28 -13.58
C GLU A 279 30.31 -3.19 -13.19
N VAL A 280 29.04 -3.32 -13.62
CA VAL A 280 27.97 -2.38 -13.30
C VAL A 280 27.76 -2.26 -11.79
N LYS A 281 27.86 -3.36 -11.03
CA LYS A 281 27.82 -3.32 -9.55
C LYS A 281 28.98 -2.54 -8.93
N ARG A 282 30.14 -2.50 -9.57
CA ARG A 282 31.30 -1.72 -9.10
C ARG A 282 31.17 -0.24 -9.41
N GLU A 283 30.55 0.11 -10.55
CA GLU A 283 30.27 1.50 -10.93
C GLU A 283 29.29 2.20 -9.95
N GLU A 284 28.41 1.43 -9.27
CA GLU A 284 27.43 1.97 -8.33
C GLU A 284 27.94 2.10 -6.87
N ARG A 285 29.16 1.67 -6.57
CA ARG A 285 29.78 1.76 -5.23
C ARG A 285 30.61 3.02 -5.07
#